data_1ecc5a300759843fc0f5eb5b0bcc060f
#
_entry.id   1ecc5a300759843fc0f5eb5b0bcc060f
#
_cell.length_a   1.000
_cell.length_b   1.000
_cell.length_c   1.000
_cell.angle_alpha   90.00
_cell.angle_beta   90.00
_cell.angle_gamma   90.00
#
_symmetry.space_group_name_H-M   'P 1'
#
loop_
_entity.id
_entity.type
_entity.pdbx_description
1 polymer ?
#
loop_
_entity_poly.entity_id
_entity_poly.type
_entity_poly.pdbx_seq_one_letter_code
_entity_poly.pdbx_strand_id
1 'polypeptide(L)' 'MTHYVVNFFKVVLGENGHEAEICQGQWDIDALNPLDAAERGKRKFCDYERLAHWSLHADRVSVAETEHPS' A
#
# COMPACT_ATOMS: atom_id res chain seq x y z
N MET A 1 14.69 13.44 1.68
CA MET A 1 13.88 12.34 1.16
C MET A 1 12.48 12.83 0.81
N THR A 2 11.86 12.21 -0.16
CA THR A 2 10.51 12.55 -0.57
C THR A 2 9.50 11.77 0.25
N HIS A 3 8.38 12.39 0.56
CA HIS A 3 7.31 11.74 1.32
C HIS A 3 6.31 11.09 0.38
N TYR A 4 6.00 9.83 0.66
CA TYR A 4 5.06 9.03 -0.13
C TYR A 4 3.99 8.43 0.76
N VAL A 5 2.83 8.19 0.16
CA VAL A 5 1.76 7.42 0.79
C VAL A 5 1.65 6.10 0.04
N VAL A 6 1.78 5.00 0.75
CA VAL A 6 1.69 3.65 0.19
C VAL A 6 0.38 3.02 0.66
N ASN A 7 -0.47 2.66 -0.29
CA ASN A 7 -1.76 2.06 -0.02
C ASN A 7 -1.80 0.63 -0.52
N PHE A 8 -2.38 -0.26 0.27
CA PHE A 8 -2.58 -1.66 -0.09
C PHE A 8 -4.06 -1.92 -0.28
N PHE A 9 -4.41 -2.51 -1.41
CA PHE A 9 -5.80 -2.76 -1.77
C PHE A 9 -6.05 -4.24 -1.97
N LYS A 10 -7.23 -4.68 -1.55
CA LYS A 10 -7.73 -6.01 -1.83
C LYS A 10 -8.93 -5.89 -2.75
N VAL A 11 -8.94 -6.72 -3.80
CA VAL A 11 -10.06 -6.79 -4.72
C VAL A 11 -11.05 -7.83 -4.23
N VAL A 12 -12.31 -7.43 -4.09
CA VAL A 12 -13.38 -8.35 -3.67
C VAL A 12 -14.49 -8.31 -4.71
N LEU A 13 -15.19 -9.45 -4.86
CA LEU A 13 -16.34 -9.54 -5.75
C LEU A 13 -17.60 -9.20 -4.97
N GLY A 14 -18.35 -8.23 -5.48
CA GLY A 14 -19.65 -7.89 -4.92
C GLY A 14 -20.74 -8.84 -5.40
N GLU A 15 -21.95 -8.66 -4.87
CA GLU A 15 -23.09 -9.52 -5.14
C GLU A 15 -23.49 -9.57 -6.60
N ASN A 16 -23.21 -8.52 -7.37
CA ASN A 16 -23.57 -8.45 -8.79
C ASN A 16 -22.39 -8.78 -9.71
N GLY A 17 -21.34 -9.41 -9.19
CA GLY A 17 -20.17 -9.73 -9.97
C GLY A 17 -19.26 -8.53 -10.23
N HIS A 18 -19.54 -7.41 -9.64
CA HIS A 18 -18.68 -6.23 -9.75
C HIS A 18 -17.51 -6.31 -8.79
N GLU A 19 -16.33 -6.00 -9.29
CA GLU A 19 -15.14 -5.94 -8.46
C GLU A 19 -15.09 -4.61 -7.70
N ALA A 20 -14.71 -4.66 -6.43
CA ALA A 20 -14.48 -3.48 -5.63
C ALA A 20 -13.13 -3.59 -4.96
N GLU A 21 -12.40 -2.47 -4.89
CA GLU A 21 -11.13 -2.43 -4.18
C GLU A 21 -11.36 -1.88 -2.79
N ILE A 22 -10.81 -2.60 -1.80
CA ILE A 22 -10.87 -2.18 -0.41
C ILE A 22 -9.46 -1.87 0.06
N CYS A 23 -9.27 -0.70 0.67
CA CYS A 23 -7.98 -0.33 1.23
C CYS A 23 -7.73 -1.13 2.51
N GLN A 24 -6.69 -1.96 2.51
CA GLN A 24 -6.33 -2.79 3.66
C GLN A 24 -5.38 -2.06 4.61
N GLY A 25 -4.63 -1.10 4.08
CA GLY A 25 -3.70 -0.34 4.91
C GLY A 25 -3.09 0.81 4.15
N GLN A 26 -2.66 1.81 4.90
CA GLN A 26 -2.05 3.01 4.36
C GLN A 26 -0.89 3.42 5.26
N TRP A 27 0.26 3.68 4.66
CA TRP A 27 1.45 4.10 5.41
C TRP A 27 2.09 5.33 4.79
N ASP A 28 2.56 6.23 5.66
CA ASP A 28 3.37 7.36 5.26
C ASP A 28 4.83 6.91 5.28
N ILE A 29 5.49 7.03 4.14
CA ILE A 29 6.86 6.53 3.96
C ILE A 29 7.74 7.64 3.39
N ASP A 30 8.89 7.88 4.02
CA ASP A 30 9.92 8.71 3.45
C ASP A 30 10.90 7.83 2.68
N ALA A 31 11.12 8.15 1.42
CA ALA A 31 11.96 7.32 0.56
C ALA A 31 12.63 8.16 -0.52
N LEU A 32 13.56 7.55 -1.23
CA LEU A 32 14.33 8.23 -2.28
C LEU A 32 13.56 8.33 -3.59
N ASN A 33 12.66 7.38 -3.84
CA ASN A 33 11.86 7.30 -5.07
C ASN A 33 10.65 6.42 -4.84
N PRO A 34 9.69 6.37 -5.79
CA PRO A 34 8.48 5.55 -5.61
C PRO A 34 8.76 4.06 -5.41
N LEU A 35 9.77 3.52 -6.10
CA LEU A 35 10.10 2.12 -5.96
C LEU A 35 10.60 1.81 -4.54
N ASP A 36 11.47 2.66 -4.02
CA ASP A 36 11.96 2.53 -2.65
C ASP A 36 10.81 2.65 -1.65
N ALA A 37 9.87 3.58 -1.89
CA ALA A 37 8.69 3.74 -1.05
C ALA A 37 7.83 2.47 -1.04
N ALA A 38 7.62 1.86 -2.19
CA ALA A 38 6.86 0.62 -2.30
C ALA A 38 7.51 -0.50 -1.48
N GLU A 39 8.82 -0.65 -1.60
CA GLU A 39 9.55 -1.68 -0.87
C GLU A 39 9.47 -1.48 0.64
N ARG A 40 9.65 -0.25 1.09
CA ARG A 40 9.54 0.08 2.52
C ARG A 40 8.13 -0.11 3.03
N GLY A 41 7.12 0.27 2.24
CA GLY A 41 5.73 0.10 2.60
C GLY A 41 5.34 -1.37 2.72
N LYS A 42 5.79 -2.20 1.76
CA LYS A 42 5.54 -3.65 1.80
C LYS A 42 6.12 -4.27 3.05
N ARG A 43 7.32 -3.85 3.44
CA ARG A 43 7.95 -4.34 4.67
C ARG A 43 7.12 -3.97 5.90
N LYS A 44 6.67 -2.74 5.98
CA LYS A 44 5.83 -2.29 7.10
C LYS A 44 4.50 -3.03 7.15
N PHE A 45 3.88 -3.23 6.00
CA PHE A 45 2.61 -3.97 5.91
C PHE A 45 2.80 -5.41 6.41
N CYS A 46 3.86 -6.08 5.96
CA CYS A 46 4.14 -7.44 6.39
C CYS A 46 4.43 -7.52 7.89
N ASP A 47 5.19 -6.57 8.43
CA ASP A 47 5.49 -6.53 9.85
C ASP A 47 4.22 -6.29 10.68
N TYR A 48 3.37 -5.38 10.24
CA TYR A 48 2.14 -5.05 10.95
C TYR A 48 1.16 -6.23 10.97
N GLU A 49 0.99 -6.88 9.82
CA GLU A 49 0.07 -8.00 9.68
C GLU A 49 0.73 -9.36 10.01
N ARG A 50 2.02 -9.36 10.29
CA ARG A 50 2.81 -10.57 10.55
C ARG A 50 2.74 -11.56 9.39
N LEU A 51 2.92 -11.04 8.18
CA LEU A 51 2.85 -11.83 6.96
C LEU A 51 4.25 -12.15 6.43
N ALA A 52 4.39 -13.30 5.79
CA ALA A 52 5.60 -13.64 5.07
C ALA A 52 5.71 -12.83 3.78
N HIS A 53 4.57 -12.46 3.18
CA HIS A 53 4.53 -11.68 1.95
C HIS A 53 3.27 -10.82 1.93
N TRP A 54 3.40 -9.59 1.41
CA TRP A 54 2.29 -8.64 1.39
C TRP A 54 1.08 -9.12 0.58
N SER A 55 1.32 -9.92 -0.48
CA SER A 55 0.26 -10.40 -1.36
C SER A 55 -0.69 -11.38 -0.68
N LEU A 56 -0.36 -11.85 0.53
CA LEU A 56 -1.26 -12.73 1.27
C LEU A 56 -2.53 -11.99 1.71
N HIS A 57 -2.46 -10.67 1.92
CA HIS A 57 -3.61 -9.89 2.37
C HIS A 57 -3.96 -8.72 1.46
N ALA A 58 -3.22 -8.54 0.36
CA ALA A 58 -3.50 -7.45 -0.58
C ALA A 58 -3.22 -7.92 -2.00
N ASP A 59 -3.97 -7.37 -2.94
CA ASP A 59 -3.83 -7.71 -4.36
C ASP A 59 -3.06 -6.65 -5.12
N ARG A 60 -3.04 -5.42 -4.62
CA ARG A 60 -2.40 -4.30 -5.30
C ARG A 60 -1.80 -3.32 -4.30
N VAL A 61 -0.70 -2.70 -4.70
CA VAL A 61 -0.08 -1.62 -3.96
C VAL A 61 -0.06 -0.37 -4.83
N SER A 62 -0.35 0.78 -4.24
CA SER A 62 -0.31 2.07 -4.91
C SER A 62 0.61 3.00 -4.13
N VAL A 63 1.45 3.73 -4.85
CA VAL A 63 2.38 4.69 -4.25
C VAL A 63 2.08 6.07 -4.83
N ALA A 64 1.84 7.03 -3.96
CA ALA A 64 1.60 8.41 -4.35
C ALA A 64 2.57 9.33 -3.63
N GLU A 65 3.19 10.24 -4.38
CA GLU A 65 4.02 11.28 -3.79
C GLU A 65 3.11 12.33 -3.18
N THR A 66 3.40 12.70 -1.93
CA THR A 66 2.64 13.75 -1.28
C THR A 66 3.51 14.98 -1.12
N GLU A 67 2.98 16.12 -1.54
CA GLU A 67 3.61 17.38 -1.26
C GLU A 67 3.14 17.86 0.11
N HIS A 68 4.11 18.10 0.98
CA HIS A 68 3.79 18.74 2.23
C HIS A 68 3.91 20.23 2.05
N PRO A 69 2.81 20.94 2.19
CA PRO A 69 2.93 22.38 2.40
C PRO A 69 3.55 22.54 3.78
N SER A 70 4.79 22.77 3.78
CA SER A 70 5.49 23.06 5.03
C SER A 70 5.22 24.48 5.45
#